data_7c1b2642e04201419933cdf10c13a0c3
#
_entry.id   7c1b2642e04201419933cdf10c13a0c3
#
_cell.length_a   1.000
_cell.length_b   1.000
_cell.length_c   1.000
_cell.angle_alpha   90.00
_cell.angle_beta   90.00
_cell.angle_gamma   90.00
#
_symmetry.space_group_name_H-M   'P 1'
#
loop_
_entity.id
_entity.type
_entity.pdbx_description
1 polymer ?
#
loop_
_entity_poly.entity_id
_entity_poly.type
_entity_poly.pdbx_seq_one_letter_code
_entity_poly.pdbx_strand_id
1 'polypeptide(L)'
;TGFLGAGKTTLLNHLLSQPEMATAAVLINEFGSVAVDHHLVTKIDEDVIMLDSGCICCTVRGDLTRSLTELFMRCMRRELKPISRIIIETTGLADPSPVIYTLMQDFFVAERFRIDGVITAVDATHGSGQIAVHNEAMKQVAMADRLLMTKCDLATPDQVDALSRLLRAMNPSAPQIYIRRGEVSAASITQCGLYDPGCKTPDVAGWLAEEKVREEHRQAHAHGHAHTHTHDVDRHNANVYSFALTFDRPLQWVCFVDAIEMLLSTFGDRILRIKGLLNVQNDPCPRVIQCVQHVNYPYTRLDAWPEQPPYNDRNSRLVFIVRDLEQSVIEKIFAMFCGVMDLPPDPEVSSAW
;
A
#
# COMPACT_ATOMS: atom_id res chain seq x y z
N THR A 1 5.57 -8.72 -0.05
CA THR A 1 6.87 -8.04 -0.10
C THR A 1 7.50 -7.91 1.29
N GLY A 2 8.65 -7.26 1.41
CA GLY A 2 9.42 -7.01 2.63
C GLY A 2 10.92 -7.09 2.36
N PHE A 3 11.72 -6.38 3.14
CA PHE A 3 13.15 -6.26 2.92
C PHE A 3 13.90 -7.60 3.06
N LEU A 4 15.19 -7.64 2.69
CA LEU A 4 16.01 -8.84 2.82
C LEU A 4 16.03 -9.35 4.26
N GLY A 5 15.86 -10.67 4.43
CA GLY A 5 15.85 -11.30 5.74
C GLY A 5 14.56 -11.08 6.57
N ALA A 6 13.55 -10.39 6.07
CA ALA A 6 12.30 -10.12 6.79
C ALA A 6 11.41 -11.37 7.04
N GLY A 7 11.85 -12.57 6.63
CA GLY A 7 11.12 -13.82 6.89
C GLY A 7 9.98 -14.12 5.91
N LYS A 8 9.98 -13.53 4.71
CA LYS A 8 8.95 -13.74 3.67
C LYS A 8 8.70 -15.21 3.37
N THR A 9 9.76 -15.94 3.05
CA THR A 9 9.69 -17.38 2.71
C THR A 9 9.16 -18.23 3.87
N THR A 10 9.55 -17.90 5.11
CA THR A 10 9.03 -18.58 6.32
C THR A 10 7.53 -18.35 6.46
N LEU A 11 7.08 -17.10 6.30
CA LEU A 11 5.66 -16.75 6.31
C LEU A 11 4.90 -17.46 5.20
N LEU A 12 5.46 -17.46 3.98
CA LEU A 12 4.83 -18.11 2.83
C LEU A 12 4.65 -19.60 3.06
N ASN A 13 5.68 -20.32 3.55
CA ASN A 13 5.60 -21.74 3.87
C ASN A 13 4.53 -22.03 4.91
N HIS A 14 4.45 -21.19 5.97
CA HIS A 14 3.41 -21.34 6.99
C HIS A 14 2.01 -21.11 6.43
N LEU A 15 1.83 -20.10 5.58
CA LEU A 15 0.54 -19.82 4.94
C LEU A 15 0.09 -20.95 4.03
N LEU A 16 0.98 -21.48 3.22
CA LEU A 16 0.67 -22.58 2.29
C LEU A 16 0.31 -23.88 2.99
N SER A 17 0.65 -24.04 4.27
CA SER A 17 0.23 -25.20 5.08
C SER A 17 -1.22 -25.10 5.58
N GLN A 18 -1.88 -23.94 5.41
CA GLN A 18 -3.24 -23.74 5.92
C GLN A 18 -4.29 -24.16 4.88
N PRO A 19 -5.41 -24.77 5.30
CA PRO A 19 -6.46 -25.24 4.39
C PRO A 19 -7.04 -24.16 3.49
N GLU A 20 -7.10 -22.90 3.97
CA GLU A 20 -7.61 -21.75 3.24
C GLU A 20 -6.75 -21.40 2.02
N MET A 21 -5.50 -21.86 2.01
CA MET A 21 -4.53 -21.66 0.92
C MET A 21 -4.37 -22.89 0.01
N ALA A 22 -5.12 -23.96 0.22
CA ALA A 22 -5.02 -25.20 -0.56
C ALA A 22 -5.23 -25.02 -2.07
N THR A 23 -5.92 -23.95 -2.49
CA THR A 23 -6.12 -23.60 -3.91
C THR A 23 -5.36 -22.34 -4.30
N ALA A 24 -4.32 -21.95 -3.56
CA ALA A 24 -3.47 -20.82 -3.90
C ALA A 24 -2.37 -21.23 -4.86
N ALA A 25 -2.04 -20.33 -5.80
CA ALA A 25 -0.82 -20.42 -6.62
C ALA A 25 0.21 -19.42 -6.10
N VAL A 26 1.49 -19.75 -6.23
CA VAL A 26 2.60 -18.88 -5.84
C VAL A 26 3.44 -18.52 -7.04
N LEU A 27 3.66 -17.22 -7.23
CA LEU A 27 4.60 -16.67 -8.20
C LEU A 27 5.77 -16.05 -7.42
N ILE A 28 6.97 -16.59 -7.61
CA ILE A 28 8.18 -16.05 -7.01
C ILE A 28 8.86 -15.15 -8.03
N ASN A 29 8.98 -13.89 -7.66
CA ASN A 29 9.59 -12.86 -8.50
C ASN A 29 10.97 -12.50 -7.94
N GLU A 30 12.03 -13.20 -8.34
CA GLU A 30 13.38 -13.03 -7.81
C GLU A 30 14.33 -12.36 -8.81
N PHE A 31 15.17 -11.42 -8.29
CA PHE A 31 16.24 -10.77 -9.05
C PHE A 31 17.50 -11.63 -9.03
N GLY A 32 17.93 -12.16 -10.19
CA GLY A 32 19.28 -12.72 -10.34
C GLY A 32 19.33 -14.18 -10.77
N SER A 33 20.45 -14.54 -11.37
CA SER A 33 20.75 -15.87 -11.90
C SER A 33 21.04 -16.96 -10.86
N VAL A 34 20.84 -16.66 -9.57
CA VAL A 34 21.07 -17.60 -8.47
C VAL A 34 19.76 -17.72 -7.69
N ALA A 35 18.97 -18.69 -8.04
CA ALA A 35 17.78 -19.13 -7.32
C ALA A 35 18.21 -19.77 -5.98
N VAL A 36 18.58 -18.93 -4.99
CA VAL A 36 19.03 -19.43 -3.67
C VAL A 36 17.81 -19.84 -2.82
N ASP A 37 16.67 -19.24 -3.03
CA ASP A 37 15.50 -19.42 -2.15
C ASP A 37 14.43 -20.42 -2.66
N HIS A 38 14.46 -20.84 -3.93
CA HIS A 38 13.51 -21.83 -4.47
C HIS A 38 13.52 -23.16 -3.73
N HIS A 39 14.66 -23.54 -3.14
CA HIS A 39 14.77 -24.76 -2.35
C HIS A 39 14.21 -24.65 -0.93
N LEU A 40 13.92 -23.41 -0.46
CA LEU A 40 13.40 -23.16 0.88
C LEU A 40 11.87 -23.23 0.96
N VAL A 41 11.19 -23.09 -0.18
CA VAL A 41 9.74 -23.32 -0.23
C VAL A 41 9.54 -24.82 -0.27
N THR A 42 9.18 -25.38 0.87
CA THR A 42 8.90 -26.82 1.00
C THR A 42 7.71 -27.16 0.09
N LYS A 43 7.83 -28.19 -0.74
CA LYS A 43 6.67 -28.78 -1.44
C LYS A 43 5.71 -29.30 -0.38
N ILE A 44 4.67 -28.52 -0.07
CA ILE A 44 3.74 -28.85 1.01
C ILE A 44 2.65 -29.78 0.51
N ASP A 45 2.32 -29.72 -0.80
CA ASP A 45 1.41 -30.68 -1.45
C ASP A 45 1.57 -30.63 -2.98
N GLU A 46 1.15 -31.70 -3.67
CA GLU A 46 1.12 -31.78 -5.15
C GLU A 46 0.17 -30.73 -5.79
N ASP A 47 -0.60 -30.02 -4.97
CA ASP A 47 -1.62 -29.07 -5.40
C ASP A 47 -1.14 -27.61 -5.42
N VAL A 48 0.04 -27.28 -4.86
CA VAL A 48 0.60 -25.91 -4.91
C VAL A 48 1.39 -25.74 -6.21
N ILE A 49 0.92 -24.81 -7.06
CA ILE A 49 1.56 -24.52 -8.34
C ILE A 49 2.61 -23.43 -8.10
N MET A 50 3.87 -23.82 -8.21
CA MET A 50 4.99 -22.88 -8.25
C MET A 50 5.34 -22.60 -9.72
N LEU A 51 5.33 -21.34 -10.09
CA LEU A 51 5.75 -20.88 -11.41
C LEU A 51 7.05 -20.09 -11.27
N ASP A 52 8.09 -20.55 -11.94
CA ASP A 52 9.35 -19.81 -12.08
C ASP A 52 9.14 -18.68 -13.09
N SER A 53 8.95 -17.47 -12.60
CA SER A 53 9.07 -16.28 -13.46
C SER A 53 10.56 -15.90 -13.49
N GLY A 54 11.21 -16.12 -14.64
CA GLY A 54 12.62 -15.80 -14.85
C GLY A 54 12.99 -14.35 -14.56
N CYS A 55 14.28 -14.05 -14.51
CA CYS A 55 14.90 -12.76 -14.18
C CYS A 55 14.14 -11.50 -14.65
N ILE A 56 13.68 -10.70 -13.70
CA ILE A 56 12.79 -9.54 -13.94
C ILE A 56 13.56 -8.20 -14.05
N CYS A 57 14.87 -8.18 -14.25
CA CYS A 57 15.62 -6.92 -14.36
C CYS A 57 15.29 -6.05 -15.59
N CYS A 58 14.91 -6.64 -16.72
CA CYS A 58 14.65 -5.91 -17.98
C CYS A 58 13.32 -6.27 -18.65
N THR A 59 12.59 -7.28 -18.20
CA THR A 59 11.40 -7.84 -18.84
C THR A 59 10.20 -8.01 -17.90
N VAL A 60 10.18 -7.30 -16.76
CA VAL A 60 9.17 -7.44 -15.67
C VAL A 60 7.73 -7.53 -16.19
N ARG A 61 7.39 -6.72 -17.20
CA ARG A 61 6.01 -6.63 -17.68
C ARG A 61 5.57 -7.86 -18.49
N GLY A 62 6.47 -8.43 -19.31
CA GLY A 62 6.10 -9.52 -20.21
C GLY A 62 5.99 -10.88 -19.53
N ASP A 63 6.80 -11.14 -18.54
CA ASP A 63 6.88 -12.46 -17.91
C ASP A 63 5.79 -12.68 -16.86
N LEU A 64 5.48 -11.65 -16.05
CA LEU A 64 4.41 -11.73 -15.05
C LEU A 64 3.03 -11.88 -15.73
N THR A 65 2.72 -11.04 -16.72
CA THR A 65 1.45 -11.11 -17.44
C THR A 65 1.31 -12.41 -18.22
N ARG A 66 2.40 -12.91 -18.81
CA ARG A 66 2.42 -14.23 -19.48
C ARG A 66 2.13 -15.35 -18.49
N SER A 67 2.80 -15.37 -17.34
CA SER A 67 2.59 -16.40 -16.31
C SER A 67 1.16 -16.39 -15.78
N LEU A 68 0.59 -15.23 -15.53
CA LEU A 68 -0.80 -15.10 -15.09
C LEU A 68 -1.79 -15.52 -16.17
N THR A 69 -1.54 -15.14 -17.43
CA THR A 69 -2.36 -15.53 -18.59
C THR A 69 -2.30 -17.05 -18.79
N GLU A 70 -1.11 -17.64 -18.77
CA GLU A 70 -0.94 -19.09 -18.91
C GLU A 70 -1.64 -19.85 -17.78
N LEU A 71 -1.46 -19.40 -16.52
CA LEU A 71 -2.12 -19.98 -15.36
C LEU A 71 -3.65 -19.97 -15.52
N PHE A 72 -4.21 -18.83 -15.91
CA PHE A 72 -5.65 -18.71 -16.18
C PHE A 72 -6.10 -19.67 -17.31
N MET A 73 -5.38 -19.71 -18.42
CA MET A 73 -5.72 -20.57 -19.56
C MET A 73 -5.64 -22.05 -19.21
N ARG A 74 -4.68 -22.48 -18.39
CA ARG A 74 -4.57 -23.86 -17.90
C ARG A 74 -5.74 -24.24 -16.99
N CYS A 75 -6.19 -23.31 -16.13
CA CYS A 75 -7.42 -23.51 -15.35
C CYS A 75 -8.65 -23.64 -16.24
N MET A 76 -8.78 -22.79 -17.27
CA MET A 76 -9.90 -22.85 -18.21
C MET A 76 -9.93 -24.14 -19.02
N ARG A 77 -8.77 -24.68 -19.38
CA ARG A 77 -8.64 -25.98 -20.06
C ARG A 77 -8.82 -27.18 -19.13
N ARG A 78 -9.03 -26.95 -17.82
CA ARG A 78 -9.12 -27.98 -16.79
C ARG A 78 -7.85 -28.83 -16.65
N GLU A 79 -6.70 -28.26 -17.03
CA GLU A 79 -5.39 -28.87 -16.80
C GLU A 79 -4.93 -28.70 -15.36
N LEU A 80 -5.50 -27.69 -14.68
CA LEU A 80 -5.27 -27.38 -13.28
C LEU A 80 -6.60 -27.30 -12.52
N LYS A 81 -6.56 -27.57 -11.20
CA LYS A 81 -7.68 -27.27 -10.31
C LYS A 81 -7.98 -25.76 -10.31
N PRO A 82 -9.22 -25.35 -10.03
CA PRO A 82 -9.54 -23.94 -9.91
C PRO A 82 -8.67 -23.25 -8.85
N ILE A 83 -8.05 -22.15 -9.23
CA ILE A 83 -7.22 -21.33 -8.34
C ILE A 83 -8.07 -20.19 -7.80
N SER A 84 -8.14 -20.08 -6.48
CA SER A 84 -8.91 -19.02 -5.82
C SER A 84 -8.08 -17.78 -5.51
N ARG A 85 -6.74 -17.93 -5.40
CA ARG A 85 -5.82 -16.87 -4.99
C ARG A 85 -4.44 -17.08 -5.61
N ILE A 86 -3.79 -15.95 -5.92
CA ILE A 86 -2.40 -15.94 -6.36
C ILE A 86 -1.60 -15.10 -5.37
N ILE A 87 -0.51 -15.65 -4.86
CA ILE A 87 0.45 -14.95 -4.01
C ILE A 87 1.67 -14.64 -4.84
N ILE A 88 2.03 -13.36 -4.95
CA ILE A 88 3.24 -12.91 -5.64
C ILE A 88 4.26 -12.52 -4.58
N GLU A 89 5.32 -13.30 -4.43
CA GLU A 89 6.45 -12.95 -3.59
C GLU A 89 7.45 -12.11 -4.40
N THR A 90 7.80 -10.92 -3.89
CA THR A 90 8.83 -10.07 -4.47
C THR A 90 10.16 -10.26 -3.75
N THR A 91 11.28 -10.02 -4.43
CA THR A 91 12.60 -10.00 -3.77
C THR A 91 12.66 -8.93 -2.68
N GLY A 92 13.60 -9.10 -1.74
CA GLY A 92 13.76 -8.17 -0.62
C GLY A 92 14.19 -6.76 -1.00
N LEU A 93 14.76 -6.57 -2.19
CA LEU A 93 15.16 -5.27 -2.72
C LEU A 93 14.18 -4.71 -3.75
N ALA A 94 13.08 -5.41 -4.03
CA ALA A 94 12.12 -4.97 -5.03
C ALA A 94 11.24 -3.83 -4.51
N ASP A 95 11.09 -2.80 -5.35
CA ASP A 95 9.96 -1.88 -5.28
C ASP A 95 8.70 -2.62 -5.78
N PRO A 96 7.63 -2.75 -5.01
CA PRO A 96 6.43 -3.46 -5.46
C PRO A 96 5.61 -2.69 -6.52
N SER A 97 5.87 -1.38 -6.73
CA SER A 97 5.11 -0.55 -7.67
C SER A 97 5.10 -1.08 -9.10
N PRO A 98 6.24 -1.57 -9.69
CA PRO A 98 6.22 -2.12 -11.05
C PRO A 98 5.34 -3.35 -11.19
N VAL A 99 5.27 -4.20 -10.16
CA VAL A 99 4.37 -5.37 -10.13
C VAL A 99 2.92 -4.90 -10.16
N ILE A 100 2.56 -3.98 -9.27
CA ILE A 100 1.22 -3.39 -9.20
C ILE A 100 0.84 -2.74 -10.54
N TYR A 101 1.76 -1.94 -11.11
CA TYR A 101 1.55 -1.29 -12.39
C TYR A 101 1.27 -2.32 -13.51
N THR A 102 2.05 -3.39 -13.57
CA THR A 102 1.87 -4.45 -14.57
C THR A 102 0.50 -5.11 -14.45
N LEU A 103 0.06 -5.43 -13.22
CA LEU A 103 -1.25 -6.04 -12.97
C LEU A 103 -2.42 -5.12 -13.36
N MET A 104 -2.23 -3.80 -13.30
CA MET A 104 -3.27 -2.81 -13.62
C MET A 104 -3.33 -2.42 -15.09
N GLN A 105 -2.19 -2.44 -15.80
CA GLN A 105 -2.11 -1.96 -17.17
C GLN A 105 -2.39 -3.05 -18.22
N ASP A 106 -2.20 -4.31 -17.87
CA ASP A 106 -2.53 -5.40 -18.79
C ASP A 106 -4.04 -5.66 -18.78
N PHE A 107 -4.68 -5.42 -19.92
CA PHE A 107 -6.14 -5.55 -20.08
C PHE A 107 -6.65 -6.96 -19.71
N PHE A 108 -5.92 -8.02 -20.13
CA PHE A 108 -6.33 -9.39 -19.85
C PHE A 108 -6.27 -9.67 -18.33
N VAL A 109 -5.20 -9.23 -17.68
CA VAL A 109 -4.97 -9.45 -16.25
C VAL A 109 -5.97 -8.62 -15.43
N ALA A 110 -6.11 -7.32 -15.72
CA ALA A 110 -6.97 -6.42 -14.98
C ALA A 110 -8.46 -6.81 -15.01
N GLU A 111 -8.92 -7.43 -16.09
CA GLU A 111 -10.31 -7.92 -16.17
C GLU A 111 -10.56 -9.24 -15.42
N ARG A 112 -9.53 -10.04 -15.17
CA ARG A 112 -9.67 -11.41 -14.64
C ARG A 112 -9.12 -11.59 -13.25
N PHE A 113 -8.24 -10.70 -12.83
CA PHE A 113 -7.61 -10.72 -11.52
C PHE A 113 -7.86 -9.41 -10.78
N ARG A 114 -7.95 -9.50 -9.49
CA ARG A 114 -8.08 -8.35 -8.60
C ARG A 114 -6.98 -8.38 -7.56
N ILE A 115 -6.30 -7.25 -7.37
CA ILE A 115 -5.34 -7.11 -6.29
C ILE A 115 -6.11 -7.05 -4.96
N ASP A 116 -5.86 -8.01 -4.09
CA ASP A 116 -6.45 -8.07 -2.75
C ASP A 116 -5.73 -7.10 -1.79
N GLY A 117 -4.43 -6.99 -1.90
CA GLY A 117 -3.64 -6.05 -1.11
C GLY A 117 -2.14 -6.32 -1.16
N VAL A 118 -1.39 -5.37 -0.64
CA VAL A 118 0.07 -5.45 -0.46
C VAL A 118 0.38 -5.78 0.99
N ILE A 119 1.00 -6.93 1.20
CA ILE A 119 1.42 -7.40 2.52
C ILE A 119 2.92 -7.21 2.65
N THR A 120 3.35 -6.45 3.65
CA THR A 120 4.78 -6.17 3.87
C THR A 120 5.28 -6.79 5.17
N ALA A 121 6.28 -7.66 5.05
CA ALA A 121 6.98 -8.23 6.19
C ALA A 121 8.11 -7.29 6.64
N VAL A 122 8.19 -7.00 7.94
CA VAL A 122 9.20 -6.13 8.55
C VAL A 122 9.82 -6.85 9.75
N ASP A 123 11.13 -7.01 9.75
CA ASP A 123 11.89 -7.69 10.80
C ASP A 123 11.90 -6.83 12.08
N ALA A 124 11.40 -7.35 13.20
CA ALA A 124 11.35 -6.64 14.46
C ALA A 124 12.75 -6.36 15.05
N THR A 125 13.77 -7.14 14.68
CA THR A 125 15.13 -6.96 15.18
C THR A 125 15.96 -5.94 14.39
N HIS A 126 15.74 -5.83 13.07
CA HIS A 126 16.55 -5.01 12.16
C HIS A 126 15.73 -3.99 11.35
N GLY A 127 14.41 -4.09 11.32
CA GLY A 127 13.55 -3.30 10.44
C GLY A 127 13.69 -1.79 10.60
N SER A 128 13.84 -1.28 11.81
CA SER A 128 14.05 0.16 12.04
C SER A 128 15.33 0.67 11.35
N GLY A 129 16.43 -0.07 11.47
CA GLY A 129 17.69 0.28 10.81
C GLY A 129 17.62 0.13 9.29
N GLN A 130 16.91 -0.90 8.80
CA GLN A 130 16.71 -1.11 7.36
C GLN A 130 15.89 0.02 6.73
N ILE A 131 14.81 0.43 7.37
CA ILE A 131 13.96 1.54 6.93
C ILE A 131 14.74 2.86 6.92
N ALA A 132 15.62 3.08 7.89
CA ALA A 132 16.42 4.28 7.99
C ALA A 132 17.45 4.42 6.84
N VAL A 133 17.95 3.31 6.31
CA VAL A 133 19.05 3.30 5.33
C VAL A 133 18.58 3.02 3.90
N HIS A 134 17.52 2.22 3.75
CA HIS A 134 17.10 1.69 2.43
C HIS A 134 15.75 2.24 1.98
N ASN A 135 15.76 2.96 0.86
CA ASN A 135 14.55 3.49 0.24
C ASN A 135 13.52 2.41 -0.11
N GLU A 136 13.99 1.23 -0.48
CA GLU A 136 13.13 0.08 -0.82
C GLU A 136 12.32 -0.38 0.40
N ALA A 137 12.97 -0.50 1.56
CA ALA A 137 12.29 -0.88 2.80
C ALA A 137 11.23 0.15 3.20
N MET A 138 11.56 1.44 3.09
CA MET A 138 10.65 2.54 3.34
C MET A 138 9.44 2.52 2.39
N LYS A 139 9.67 2.36 1.08
CA LYS A 139 8.60 2.27 0.08
C LYS A 139 7.69 1.05 0.32
N GLN A 140 8.28 -0.11 0.64
CA GLN A 140 7.52 -1.33 0.95
C GLN A 140 6.57 -1.11 2.13
N VAL A 141 7.01 -0.40 3.19
CA VAL A 141 6.17 -0.05 4.34
C VAL A 141 5.06 0.93 3.95
N ALA A 142 5.40 1.99 3.22
CA ALA A 142 4.42 3.01 2.83
C ALA A 142 3.29 2.46 1.94
N MET A 143 3.60 1.50 1.08
CA MET A 143 2.64 0.88 0.16
C MET A 143 1.81 -0.25 0.78
N ALA A 144 2.14 -0.69 1.99
CA ALA A 144 1.50 -1.83 2.64
C ALA A 144 0.01 -1.59 2.96
N ASP A 145 -0.82 -2.59 2.72
CA ASP A 145 -2.18 -2.69 3.26
C ASP A 145 -2.21 -3.42 4.61
N ARG A 146 -1.20 -4.27 4.86
CA ARG A 146 -0.94 -4.94 6.14
C ARG A 146 0.56 -4.94 6.41
N LEU A 147 0.95 -4.68 7.63
CA LEU A 147 2.34 -4.73 8.09
C LEU A 147 2.51 -5.93 9.02
N LEU A 148 3.33 -6.89 8.61
CA LEU A 148 3.65 -8.06 9.42
C LEU A 148 4.98 -7.83 10.11
N MET A 149 4.95 -7.55 11.41
CA MET A 149 6.15 -7.43 12.24
C MET A 149 6.63 -8.83 12.57
N THR A 150 7.65 -9.31 11.86
CA THR A 150 8.20 -10.66 11.99
C THR A 150 9.26 -10.75 13.07
N LYS A 151 9.56 -11.97 13.50
CA LYS A 151 10.61 -12.26 14.50
C LYS A 151 10.42 -11.53 15.83
N CYS A 152 9.18 -11.25 16.22
CA CYS A 152 8.87 -10.63 17.52
C CYS A 152 9.27 -11.52 18.71
N ASP A 153 9.54 -12.80 18.47
CA ASP A 153 10.09 -13.74 19.45
C ASP A 153 11.60 -13.60 19.65
N LEU A 154 12.32 -12.98 18.71
CA LEU A 154 13.76 -12.72 18.76
C LEU A 154 14.10 -11.29 19.17
N ALA A 155 13.14 -10.37 19.07
CA ALA A 155 13.32 -8.96 19.41
C ALA A 155 13.03 -8.68 20.88
N THR A 156 13.67 -7.64 21.44
CA THR A 156 13.29 -7.14 22.76
C THR A 156 11.96 -6.38 22.69
N PRO A 157 11.21 -6.26 23.82
CA PRO A 157 9.99 -5.45 23.84
C PRO A 157 10.21 -4.02 23.36
N ASP A 158 11.32 -3.37 23.75
CA ASP A 158 11.65 -2.00 23.33
C ASP A 158 11.88 -1.90 21.80
N GLN A 159 12.50 -2.90 21.17
CA GLN A 159 12.66 -2.95 19.73
C GLN A 159 11.31 -3.09 19.01
N VAL A 160 10.44 -3.96 19.51
CA VAL A 160 9.09 -4.15 18.96
C VAL A 160 8.29 -2.85 19.06
N ASP A 161 8.32 -2.18 20.23
CA ASP A 161 7.59 -0.92 20.46
C ASP A 161 8.15 0.23 19.62
N ALA A 162 9.47 0.33 19.50
CA ALA A 162 10.11 1.35 18.66
C ALA A 162 9.75 1.17 17.18
N LEU A 163 9.84 -0.08 16.68
CA LEU A 163 9.43 -0.38 15.31
C LEU A 163 7.94 -0.11 15.10
N SER A 164 7.08 -0.52 16.03
CA SER A 164 5.63 -0.28 15.94
C SER A 164 5.30 1.21 15.82
N ARG A 165 5.94 2.07 16.62
CA ARG A 165 5.79 3.52 16.52
C ARG A 165 6.26 4.06 15.16
N LEU A 166 7.43 3.63 14.69
CA LEU A 166 7.96 4.03 13.38
C LEU A 166 6.99 3.66 12.24
N LEU A 167 6.52 2.41 12.22
CA LEU A 167 5.61 1.92 11.18
C LEU A 167 4.28 2.67 11.21
N ARG A 168 3.77 3.02 12.40
CA ARG A 168 2.54 3.79 12.55
C ARG A 168 2.70 5.22 12.06
N ALA A 169 3.82 5.86 12.36
CA ALA A 169 4.11 7.21 11.86
C ALA A 169 4.21 7.25 10.33
N MET A 170 4.78 6.21 9.70
CA MET A 170 4.93 6.15 8.25
C MET A 170 3.63 5.76 7.53
N ASN A 171 2.92 4.75 8.03
CA ASN A 171 1.70 4.22 7.41
C ASN A 171 0.65 3.88 8.49
N PRO A 172 -0.03 4.90 9.04
CA PRO A 172 -1.04 4.70 10.08
C PRO A 172 -2.27 3.93 9.59
N SER A 173 -2.47 3.88 8.25
CA SER A 173 -3.59 3.18 7.64
C SER A 173 -3.40 1.67 7.54
N ALA A 174 -2.18 1.16 7.68
CA ALA A 174 -1.91 -0.27 7.60
C ALA A 174 -1.94 -0.91 8.99
N PRO A 175 -2.89 -1.82 9.27
CA PRO A 175 -2.87 -2.60 10.51
C PRO A 175 -1.56 -3.37 10.68
N GLN A 176 -1.05 -3.36 11.91
CA GLN A 176 0.17 -4.06 12.29
C GLN A 176 -0.19 -5.41 12.92
N ILE A 177 0.43 -6.48 12.45
CA ILE A 177 0.26 -7.84 12.94
C ILE A 177 1.60 -8.34 13.47
N TYR A 178 1.62 -8.74 14.73
CA TYR A 178 2.84 -9.21 15.41
C TYR A 178 3.00 -10.71 15.17
N ILE A 179 4.09 -11.09 14.51
CA ILE A 179 4.38 -12.46 14.09
C ILE A 179 5.49 -13.04 14.96
N ARG A 180 5.22 -14.20 15.50
CA ARG A 180 6.19 -15.02 16.24
C ARG A 180 6.38 -16.33 15.50
N ARG A 181 7.62 -16.79 15.35
CA ARG A 181 7.99 -18.06 14.69
C ARG A 181 7.43 -18.24 13.28
N GLY A 182 7.09 -17.13 12.61
CA GLY A 182 6.51 -17.16 11.26
C GLY A 182 5.02 -17.51 11.21
N GLU A 183 4.34 -17.64 12.34
CA GLU A 183 2.93 -18.05 12.41
C GLU A 183 2.00 -16.86 12.16
N VAL A 184 1.16 -16.97 11.14
CA VAL A 184 0.13 -15.97 10.80
C VAL A 184 -1.09 -16.69 10.22
N SER A 185 -2.28 -16.26 10.60
CA SER A 185 -3.52 -16.79 10.01
C SER A 185 -3.75 -16.20 8.60
N ALA A 186 -4.13 -17.05 7.65
CA ALA A 186 -4.50 -16.62 6.31
C ALA A 186 -5.61 -15.57 6.34
N ALA A 187 -6.59 -15.70 7.22
CA ALA A 187 -7.69 -14.73 7.36
C ALA A 187 -7.22 -13.33 7.75
N SER A 188 -6.11 -13.20 8.50
CA SER A 188 -5.60 -11.90 8.93
C SER A 188 -4.86 -11.11 7.84
N ILE A 189 -4.45 -11.78 6.76
CA ILE A 189 -3.68 -11.19 5.67
C ILE A 189 -4.42 -11.18 4.33
N THR A 190 -5.62 -11.71 4.29
CA THR A 190 -6.50 -11.67 3.12
C THR A 190 -7.59 -10.64 3.31
N GLN A 191 -8.32 -10.31 2.22
CA GLN A 191 -9.40 -9.32 2.24
C GLN A 191 -8.92 -7.95 2.74
N CYS A 192 -7.78 -7.49 2.19
CA CYS A 192 -7.18 -6.21 2.56
C CYS A 192 -7.81 -5.02 1.82
N GLY A 193 -8.58 -5.29 0.76
CA GLY A 193 -9.24 -4.29 -0.06
C GLY A 193 -10.61 -3.87 0.50
N LEU A 194 -11.19 -2.82 -0.10
CA LEU A 194 -12.56 -2.37 0.17
C LEU A 194 -13.62 -3.39 -0.19
N TYR A 195 -13.31 -4.32 -1.08
CA TYR A 195 -14.22 -5.31 -1.60
C TYR A 195 -13.97 -6.67 -0.97
N ASP A 196 -14.73 -6.96 0.07
CA ASP A 196 -15.02 -8.34 0.46
C ASP A 196 -16.33 -8.76 -0.22
N PRO A 197 -16.31 -9.77 -1.14
CA PRO A 197 -17.53 -10.27 -1.76
C PRO A 197 -18.54 -10.83 -0.74
N GLY A 198 -18.08 -11.15 0.47
CA GLY A 198 -18.90 -11.65 1.58
C GLY A 198 -19.50 -10.55 2.46
N CYS A 199 -18.99 -9.33 2.41
CA CYS A 199 -19.48 -8.19 3.19
C CYS A 199 -20.40 -7.32 2.36
N LYS A 200 -21.65 -7.14 2.83
CA LYS A 200 -22.62 -6.26 2.18
C LYS A 200 -22.27 -4.76 2.30
N THR A 201 -21.43 -4.40 3.25
CA THR A 201 -20.98 -3.01 3.48
C THR A 201 -19.44 -2.98 3.60
N PRO A 202 -18.73 -2.27 2.69
CA PRO A 202 -17.29 -2.11 2.80
C PRO A 202 -16.90 -1.37 4.09
N ASP A 203 -15.88 -1.84 4.79
CA ASP A 203 -15.27 -1.08 5.91
C ASP A 203 -14.41 0.08 5.37
N VAL A 204 -15.09 1.13 4.91
CA VAL A 204 -14.45 2.33 4.38
C VAL A 204 -13.64 3.04 5.47
N ALA A 205 -14.12 3.04 6.71
CA ALA A 205 -13.47 3.71 7.83
C ALA A 205 -12.12 3.05 8.15
N GLY A 206 -12.09 1.73 8.27
CA GLY A 206 -10.86 0.97 8.49
C GLY A 206 -9.90 1.05 7.31
N TRP A 207 -10.43 1.05 6.08
CA TRP A 207 -9.61 1.12 4.87
C TRP A 207 -8.96 2.50 4.67
N LEU A 208 -9.72 3.58 4.86
CA LEU A 208 -9.21 4.95 4.71
C LEU A 208 -8.33 5.35 5.90
N ALA A 209 -8.74 4.93 7.11
CA ALA A 209 -8.05 5.18 8.38
C ALA A 209 -7.72 6.67 8.62
N GLU A 210 -8.57 7.58 8.13
CA GLU A 210 -8.36 9.03 8.20
C GLU A 210 -8.14 9.53 9.63
N GLU A 211 -8.91 9.03 10.59
CA GLU A 211 -8.78 9.45 11.99
C GLU A 211 -7.40 9.13 12.57
N LYS A 212 -6.85 7.96 12.22
CA LYS A 212 -5.49 7.57 12.64
C LYS A 212 -4.44 8.48 12.01
N VAL A 213 -4.59 8.82 10.72
CA VAL A 213 -3.69 9.73 10.01
C VAL A 213 -3.72 11.12 10.64
N ARG A 214 -4.91 11.65 10.96
CA ARG A 214 -5.05 12.95 11.62
C ARG A 214 -4.46 12.95 13.03
N GLU A 215 -4.59 11.86 13.75
CA GLU A 215 -4.01 11.72 15.10
C GLU A 215 -2.49 11.72 15.07
N GLU A 216 -1.87 10.91 14.19
CA GLU A 216 -0.41 10.86 14.03
C GLU A 216 0.14 12.22 13.57
N HIS A 217 -0.55 12.89 12.65
CA HIS A 217 -0.14 14.22 12.18
C HIS A 217 -0.18 15.26 13.31
N ARG A 218 -1.22 15.25 14.16
CA ARG A 218 -1.30 16.15 15.34
C ARG A 218 -0.18 15.89 16.33
N GLN A 219 0.14 14.60 16.61
CA GLN A 219 1.22 14.23 17.51
C GLN A 219 2.58 14.67 17.00
N ALA A 220 2.85 14.51 15.69
CA ALA A 220 4.09 14.96 15.06
C ALA A 220 4.31 16.49 15.22
N HIS A 221 3.26 17.30 15.06
CA HIS A 221 3.33 18.75 15.26
C HIS A 221 3.45 19.16 16.74
N ALA A 222 2.84 18.42 17.66
CA ALA A 222 2.92 18.73 19.09
C ALA A 222 4.35 18.54 19.66
N HIS A 223 5.13 17.61 19.10
CA HIS A 223 6.53 17.38 19.49
C HIS A 223 7.53 18.33 18.82
N GLY A 224 7.12 19.11 17.80
CA GLY A 224 7.97 20.04 17.06
C GLY A 224 8.31 21.35 17.79
N HIS A 225 7.70 21.68 18.93
CA HIS A 225 7.91 22.93 19.65
C HIS A 225 8.84 22.87 20.86
N ALA A 226 9.49 21.75 21.15
CA ALA A 226 10.51 21.65 22.19
C ALA A 226 11.91 21.87 21.58
N HIS A 227 12.35 23.13 21.50
CA HIS A 227 13.73 23.47 21.17
C HIS A 227 14.68 23.02 22.27
N THR A 228 15.32 21.91 22.11
CA THR A 228 16.60 21.61 22.78
C THR A 228 17.62 21.29 21.69
N HIS A 229 18.62 22.19 21.57
CA HIS A 229 19.78 22.01 20.72
C HIS A 229 20.66 20.88 21.28
N THR A 230 20.43 19.67 20.83
CA THR A 230 21.42 18.61 20.85
C THR A 230 21.73 18.29 19.40
N HIS A 231 23.00 18.44 19.02
CA HIS A 231 23.53 18.02 17.72
C HIS A 231 23.40 16.50 17.61
N ASP A 232 22.31 16.04 17.05
CA ASP A 232 22.14 14.66 16.62
C ASP A 232 22.42 14.58 15.12
N VAL A 233 23.52 13.88 14.79
CA VAL A 233 24.12 13.76 13.46
C VAL A 233 23.36 12.78 12.55
N ASP A 234 22.11 12.38 12.89
CA ASP A 234 21.34 11.34 12.20
C ASP A 234 20.06 11.88 11.50
N ARG A 235 20.14 13.03 10.79
CA ARG A 235 19.03 13.52 9.97
C ARG A 235 19.20 13.20 8.48
N HIS A 236 19.42 11.94 8.14
CA HIS A 236 19.29 11.46 6.76
C HIS A 236 18.08 10.53 6.54
N ASN A 237 17.07 10.61 7.38
CA ASN A 237 15.79 9.92 7.11
C ASN A 237 14.95 10.77 6.17
N ALA A 238 14.69 10.24 4.98
CA ALA A 238 13.67 10.77 4.08
C ALA A 238 12.39 11.00 4.89
N ASN A 239 11.86 12.24 4.89
CA ASN A 239 10.68 12.62 5.67
C ASN A 239 9.44 11.99 5.04
N VAL A 240 9.13 10.73 5.40
CA VAL A 240 7.87 10.09 5.05
C VAL A 240 6.85 10.44 6.13
N TYR A 241 5.75 11.01 5.71
CA TYR A 241 4.65 11.32 6.60
C TYR A 241 3.31 11.17 5.88
N SER A 242 2.24 11.15 6.65
CA SER A 242 0.88 11.01 6.17
C SER A 242 0.02 12.18 6.63
N PHE A 243 -0.94 12.57 5.80
CA PHE A 243 -1.95 13.57 6.13
C PHE A 243 -3.25 13.30 5.40
N ALA A 244 -4.33 13.96 5.84
CA ALA A 244 -5.64 13.83 5.23
C ALA A 244 -6.16 15.21 4.79
N LEU A 245 -6.73 15.24 3.57
CA LEU A 245 -7.47 16.37 3.04
C LEU A 245 -8.95 16.07 3.04
N THR A 246 -9.78 17.05 3.39
CA THR A 246 -11.24 16.96 3.33
C THR A 246 -11.79 18.09 2.48
N PHE A 247 -12.74 17.74 1.59
CA PHE A 247 -13.46 18.71 0.77
C PHE A 247 -14.94 18.64 1.14
N ASP A 248 -15.50 19.76 1.54
CA ASP A 248 -16.89 19.90 2.00
C ASP A 248 -17.89 20.08 0.86
N ARG A 249 -17.41 20.23 -0.39
CA ARG A 249 -18.23 20.38 -1.59
C ARG A 249 -18.02 19.22 -2.55
N PRO A 250 -19.06 18.84 -3.31
CA PRO A 250 -18.93 17.84 -4.36
C PRO A 250 -17.89 18.26 -5.41
N LEU A 251 -16.98 17.38 -5.77
CA LEU A 251 -15.92 17.62 -6.73
C LEU A 251 -16.41 17.44 -8.17
N GLN A 252 -15.99 18.30 -9.08
CA GLN A 252 -16.13 18.04 -10.50
C GLN A 252 -15.16 16.95 -10.91
N TRP A 253 -15.68 15.86 -11.49
CA TRP A 253 -14.88 14.67 -11.79
C TRP A 253 -13.67 14.96 -12.68
N VAL A 254 -13.87 15.71 -13.77
CA VAL A 254 -12.77 16.05 -14.71
C VAL A 254 -11.67 16.85 -14.00
N CYS A 255 -12.03 17.89 -13.26
CA CYS A 255 -11.07 18.71 -12.52
C CYS A 255 -10.29 17.91 -11.48
N PHE A 256 -10.95 16.97 -10.81
CA PHE A 256 -10.31 16.07 -9.85
C PHE A 256 -9.32 15.11 -10.54
N VAL A 257 -9.70 14.52 -11.67
CA VAL A 257 -8.81 13.63 -12.45
C VAL A 257 -7.59 14.41 -12.93
N ASP A 258 -7.78 15.60 -13.49
CA ASP A 258 -6.68 16.45 -13.96
C ASP A 258 -5.71 16.82 -12.81
N ALA A 259 -6.24 17.10 -11.60
CA ALA A 259 -5.43 17.37 -10.41
C ALA A 259 -4.60 16.14 -9.99
N ILE A 260 -5.21 14.94 -9.97
CA ILE A 260 -4.50 13.70 -9.65
C ILE A 260 -3.45 13.36 -10.70
N GLU A 261 -3.77 13.50 -11.99
CA GLU A 261 -2.81 13.26 -13.08
C GLU A 261 -1.62 14.23 -13.00
N MET A 262 -1.86 15.51 -12.72
CA MET A 262 -0.82 16.51 -12.50
C MET A 262 0.06 16.13 -11.30
N LEU A 263 -0.55 15.76 -10.18
CA LEU A 263 0.15 15.34 -8.97
C LEU A 263 1.03 14.11 -9.23
N LEU A 264 0.48 13.06 -9.84
CA LEU A 264 1.21 11.81 -10.08
C LEU A 264 2.30 11.98 -11.14
N SER A 265 2.07 12.78 -12.19
CA SER A 265 3.08 13.03 -13.21
C SER A 265 4.25 13.85 -12.69
N THR A 266 3.99 14.80 -11.78
CA THR A 266 5.01 15.73 -11.27
C THR A 266 5.72 15.16 -10.03
N PHE A 267 4.99 14.55 -9.13
CA PHE A 267 5.47 14.14 -7.79
C PHE A 267 5.30 12.65 -7.51
N GLY A 268 5.00 11.81 -8.50
CA GLY A 268 4.71 10.40 -8.30
C GLY A 268 5.79 9.65 -7.52
N ASP A 269 7.08 9.99 -7.69
CA ASP A 269 8.18 9.42 -6.90
C ASP A 269 8.14 9.81 -5.41
N ARG A 270 7.47 10.92 -5.09
CA ARG A 270 7.31 11.44 -3.72
C ARG A 270 5.95 11.12 -3.13
N ILE A 271 4.96 10.81 -3.95
CA ILE A 271 3.63 10.35 -3.53
C ILE A 271 3.67 8.83 -3.44
N LEU A 272 3.83 8.30 -2.24
CA LEU A 272 3.97 6.86 -2.05
C LEU A 272 2.61 6.16 -2.10
N ARG A 273 1.55 6.82 -1.59
CA ARG A 273 0.18 6.29 -1.61
C ARG A 273 -0.87 7.39 -1.52
N ILE A 274 -1.97 7.18 -2.24
CA ILE A 274 -3.22 7.95 -2.05
C ILE A 274 -4.37 6.95 -1.86
N LYS A 275 -5.23 7.20 -0.88
CA LYS A 275 -6.53 6.56 -0.73
C LYS A 275 -7.60 7.64 -0.63
N GLY A 276 -8.76 7.46 -1.25
CA GLY A 276 -9.80 8.46 -1.21
C GLY A 276 -11.21 7.94 -1.35
N LEU A 277 -12.12 8.60 -0.64
CA LEU A 277 -13.57 8.49 -0.81
C LEU A 277 -14.07 9.85 -1.28
N LEU A 278 -14.73 9.89 -2.44
CA LEU A 278 -15.04 11.13 -3.14
C LEU A 278 -16.54 11.32 -3.30
N ASN A 279 -16.97 12.54 -3.00
CA ASN A 279 -18.27 13.08 -3.39
C ASN A 279 -18.11 13.76 -4.74
N VAL A 280 -18.72 13.21 -5.77
CA VAL A 280 -18.62 13.70 -7.13
C VAL A 280 -19.93 14.37 -7.53
N GLN A 281 -19.88 15.52 -8.19
CA GLN A 281 -21.06 16.23 -8.67
C GLN A 281 -21.91 15.31 -9.55
N ASN A 282 -23.23 15.36 -9.32
CA ASN A 282 -24.22 14.58 -10.06
C ASN A 282 -24.08 13.04 -9.91
N ASP A 283 -23.31 12.57 -8.93
CA ASP A 283 -23.24 11.15 -8.57
C ASP A 283 -23.75 10.97 -7.13
N PRO A 284 -24.88 10.28 -6.90
CA PRO A 284 -25.42 10.08 -5.55
C PRO A 284 -24.58 9.14 -4.70
N CYS A 285 -23.70 8.36 -5.33
CA CYS A 285 -22.85 7.36 -4.69
C CYS A 285 -21.39 7.78 -4.65
N PRO A 286 -20.64 7.40 -3.62
CA PRO A 286 -19.25 7.80 -3.52
C PRO A 286 -18.36 7.01 -4.49
N ARG A 287 -17.30 7.65 -4.94
CA ARG A 287 -16.22 7.01 -5.69
C ARG A 287 -15.00 6.79 -4.80
N VAL A 288 -14.37 5.66 -5.00
CA VAL A 288 -13.14 5.31 -4.33
C VAL A 288 -11.98 5.43 -5.29
N ILE A 289 -10.91 6.06 -4.82
CA ILE A 289 -9.64 6.09 -5.53
C ILE A 289 -8.54 5.47 -4.68
N GLN A 290 -7.59 4.89 -5.38
CA GLN A 290 -6.34 4.42 -4.79
C GLN A 290 -5.22 4.66 -5.79
N CYS A 291 -4.12 5.25 -5.33
CA CYS A 291 -2.91 5.40 -6.14
C CYS A 291 -1.71 4.90 -5.35
N VAL A 292 -0.74 4.35 -6.06
CA VAL A 292 0.56 3.96 -5.52
C VAL A 292 1.62 4.49 -6.46
N GLN A 293 2.40 5.46 -6.01
CA GLN A 293 3.34 6.22 -6.85
C GLN A 293 2.65 6.74 -8.12
N HIS A 294 3.19 6.44 -9.30
CA HIS A 294 2.62 6.83 -10.60
C HIS A 294 1.42 5.97 -11.02
N VAL A 295 1.04 4.95 -10.23
CA VAL A 295 -0.01 3.99 -10.59
C VAL A 295 -1.34 4.43 -10.01
N ASN A 296 -2.29 4.75 -10.87
CA ASN A 296 -3.66 5.00 -10.51
C ASN A 296 -4.48 3.71 -10.71
N TYR A 297 -5.12 3.23 -9.64
CA TYR A 297 -6.02 2.08 -9.73
C TYR A 297 -7.31 2.46 -10.44
N PRO A 298 -8.02 1.52 -11.09
CA PRO A 298 -9.34 1.80 -11.63
C PRO A 298 -10.26 2.37 -10.56
N TYR A 299 -10.92 3.47 -10.89
CA TYR A 299 -11.89 4.09 -10.00
C TYR A 299 -13.06 3.14 -9.72
N THR A 300 -13.44 3.03 -8.47
CA THR A 300 -14.53 2.16 -8.06
C THR A 300 -15.66 3.00 -7.48
N ARG A 301 -16.89 2.73 -7.91
CA ARG A 301 -18.10 3.34 -7.36
C ARG A 301 -18.69 2.39 -6.34
N LEU A 302 -18.99 2.87 -5.14
CA LEU A 302 -19.73 2.12 -4.13
C LEU A 302 -21.23 2.25 -4.39
N ASP A 303 -22.00 1.31 -3.85
CA ASP A 303 -23.47 1.33 -4.02
C ASP A 303 -24.15 2.40 -3.14
N ALA A 304 -23.54 2.73 -2.00
CA ALA A 304 -24.05 3.71 -1.06
C ALA A 304 -22.94 4.39 -0.25
N TRP A 305 -23.24 5.52 0.35
CA TRP A 305 -22.39 6.19 1.33
C TRP A 305 -22.37 5.37 2.62
N PRO A 306 -21.21 5.34 3.34
CA PRO A 306 -21.14 4.76 4.67
C PRO A 306 -22.06 5.52 5.63
N GLU A 307 -22.83 4.79 6.44
CA GLU A 307 -23.74 5.37 7.43
C GLU A 307 -23.01 5.80 8.72
N GLN A 308 -21.81 5.29 8.93
CA GLN A 308 -21.04 5.56 10.15
C GLN A 308 -20.37 6.94 10.11
N PRO A 309 -20.38 7.72 11.21
CA PRO A 309 -19.57 8.92 11.32
C PRO A 309 -18.08 8.60 11.18
N PRO A 310 -17.27 9.53 10.64
CA PRO A 310 -17.65 10.83 10.07
C PRO A 310 -18.12 10.76 8.60
N TYR A 311 -18.19 9.59 7.98
CA TYR A 311 -18.40 9.42 6.52
C TYR A 311 -19.85 9.65 6.07
N ASN A 312 -20.79 9.72 7.02
CA ASN A 312 -22.19 10.05 6.77
C ASN A 312 -22.43 11.53 6.40
N ASP A 313 -21.41 12.39 6.54
CA ASP A 313 -21.45 13.80 6.13
C ASP A 313 -21.26 13.98 4.61
N ARG A 314 -20.92 12.92 3.89
CA ARG A 314 -20.69 12.88 2.45
C ARG A 314 -19.58 13.82 1.96
N ASN A 315 -18.62 14.18 2.81
CA ASN A 315 -17.45 14.93 2.40
C ASN A 315 -16.46 14.04 1.66
N SER A 316 -15.78 14.61 0.66
CA SER A 316 -14.65 13.94 0.04
C SER A 316 -13.46 13.92 0.99
N ARG A 317 -12.79 12.78 1.08
CA ARG A 317 -11.61 12.58 1.94
C ARG A 317 -10.51 11.89 1.17
N LEU A 318 -9.31 12.46 1.24
CA LEU A 318 -8.10 11.90 0.67
C LEU A 318 -7.06 11.73 1.75
N VAL A 319 -6.46 10.56 1.83
CA VAL A 319 -5.32 10.25 2.69
C VAL A 319 -4.09 10.07 1.81
N PHE A 320 -3.05 10.80 2.13
CA PHE A 320 -1.77 10.79 1.45
C PHE A 320 -0.69 10.18 2.34
N ILE A 321 0.21 9.41 1.75
CA ILE A 321 1.52 9.06 2.31
C ILE A 321 2.54 9.62 1.33
N VAL A 322 3.38 10.53 1.78
CA VAL A 322 4.33 11.27 0.93
C VAL A 322 5.74 11.24 1.50
N ARG A 323 6.71 11.52 0.65
CA ARG A 323 8.12 11.67 1.00
C ARG A 323 8.63 13.02 0.51
N ASP A 324 9.16 13.83 1.43
CA ASP A 324 9.76 15.15 1.12
C ASP A 324 8.85 16.04 0.24
N LEU A 325 7.53 15.98 0.41
CA LEU A 325 6.54 16.75 -0.34
C LEU A 325 5.55 17.40 0.62
N GLU A 326 5.58 18.70 0.72
CA GLU A 326 4.74 19.48 1.63
C GLU A 326 3.25 19.37 1.27
N GLN A 327 2.41 19.25 2.30
CA GLN A 327 0.95 19.25 2.16
C GLN A 327 0.44 20.46 1.40
N SER A 328 1.00 21.65 1.67
CA SER A 328 0.64 22.91 1.03
C SER A 328 0.77 22.89 -0.49
N VAL A 329 1.72 22.14 -1.04
CA VAL A 329 1.89 21.98 -2.49
C VAL A 329 0.71 21.21 -3.09
N ILE A 330 0.30 20.14 -2.43
CA ILE A 330 -0.84 19.32 -2.87
C ILE A 330 -2.14 20.12 -2.76
N GLU A 331 -2.33 20.84 -1.67
CA GLU A 331 -3.48 21.72 -1.47
C GLU A 331 -3.59 22.78 -2.56
N LYS A 332 -2.48 23.44 -2.91
CA LYS A 332 -2.45 24.44 -4.00
C LYS A 332 -2.87 23.83 -5.35
N ILE A 333 -2.48 22.61 -5.65
CA ILE A 333 -2.89 21.95 -6.90
C ILE A 333 -4.39 21.67 -6.89
N PHE A 334 -4.95 21.13 -5.80
CA PHE A 334 -6.41 20.94 -5.71
C PHE A 334 -7.16 22.26 -5.76
N ALA A 335 -6.67 23.31 -5.13
CA ALA A 335 -7.27 24.64 -5.21
C ALA A 335 -7.29 25.17 -6.66
N MET A 336 -6.19 24.99 -7.39
CA MET A 336 -6.06 25.43 -8.78
C MET A 336 -7.04 24.70 -9.71
N PHE A 337 -7.15 23.38 -9.59
CA PHE A 337 -7.97 22.58 -10.50
C PHE A 337 -9.43 22.52 -10.08
N CYS A 338 -9.70 22.37 -8.79
CA CYS A 338 -11.04 22.11 -8.27
C CYS A 338 -11.73 23.32 -7.65
N GLY A 339 -10.99 24.41 -7.37
CA GLY A 339 -11.54 25.61 -6.73
C GLY A 339 -12.12 25.39 -5.33
N VAL A 340 -11.66 24.36 -4.60
CA VAL A 340 -12.35 23.83 -3.41
C VAL A 340 -11.65 24.16 -2.09
N MET A 341 -10.57 24.93 -2.11
CA MET A 341 -9.88 25.39 -0.89
C MET A 341 -9.80 26.90 -0.86
N ASP A 342 -10.32 27.52 0.20
CA ASP A 342 -9.95 28.87 0.58
C ASP A 342 -8.51 28.82 1.11
N LEU A 343 -7.53 28.98 0.22
CA LEU A 343 -6.15 29.19 0.66
C LEU A 343 -6.09 30.48 1.48
N PRO A 344 -5.46 30.50 2.66
CA PRO A 344 -5.16 31.75 3.33
C PRO A 344 -4.37 32.65 2.36
N PRO A 345 -4.63 33.96 2.31
CA PRO A 345 -3.91 34.87 1.41
C PRO A 345 -2.41 34.71 1.66
N ASP A 346 -1.67 34.56 0.57
CA ASP A 346 -0.21 34.44 0.59
C ASP A 346 0.38 35.67 1.32
N PRO A 347 1.12 35.53 2.43
CA PRO A 347 1.61 36.66 3.19
C PRO A 347 2.62 37.53 2.42
N GLU A 348 3.11 37.12 1.26
CA GLU A 348 4.12 37.83 0.49
C GLU A 348 3.56 38.78 -0.61
N VAL A 349 2.25 38.82 -0.86
CA VAL A 349 1.70 39.67 -1.93
C VAL A 349 1.17 41.03 -1.43
N SER A 350 1.25 41.34 -0.13
CA SER A 350 0.68 42.59 0.43
C SER A 350 1.65 43.79 0.49
N SER A 351 2.79 43.75 -0.19
CA SER A 351 3.74 44.90 -0.15
C SER A 351 4.36 45.28 -1.50
N ALA A 352 3.53 45.38 -2.54
CA ALA A 352 3.97 46.05 -3.76
C ALA A 352 2.77 46.62 -4.51
N TRP A 353 2.27 47.73 -4.05
CA TRP A 353 1.66 48.84 -4.86
C TRP A 353 1.67 50.13 -4.05
#